data_fc96ff786b3a93909013e091ad199f32
#
_entry.id   fc96ff786b3a93909013e091ad199f32
#
_cell.length_a   1.000
_cell.length_b   1.000
_cell.length_c   1.000
_cell.angle_alpha   90.00
_cell.angle_beta   90.00
_cell.angle_gamma   90.00
#
_symmetry.space_group_name_H-M   'P 1'
#
loop_
_entity.id
_entity.type
_entity.pdbx_description
1 polymer ?
#
loop_
_entity_poly.entity_id
_entity_poly.type
_entity_poly.pdbx_seq_one_letter_code
_entity_poly.pdbx_strand_id
1 'polypeptide(L)'
;MENDGNLRSSHREMSQLKLKHASSSLHDLIQQFVETRVKDCCIRQRLQTDKETIVKRGTFYVLENESKAEPGFLIFLPGQPAVFTTMRGKASATWMMRMRVDVRLAEGGGTMLIATLDKIQHTMRFEDVWIWKGEELATCKTYSQRRQYLKDFVEKCWTPDPRLMGGITCTVANPKPLASVLDSDNFHSMELIPELPGRRRFWFLKEEPVAPVYQAPAPAALSVQKEMVAQANRMNVYAVALESLPDVYDLFLENGTPLCRAAVQQLALSQQLRGKKGKIPVIAEWKAEFGRYEIVAVPVA
;
A
#
# COMPACT_ATOMS: atom_id res chain seq x y z
N MET A 1 -28.63 -41.56 -28.95
CA MET A 1 -28.74 -40.12 -29.28
C MET A 1 -28.27 -39.37 -28.05
N GLU A 2 -26.96 -39.19 -27.98
CA GLU A 2 -26.27 -38.49 -26.91
C GLU A 2 -26.22 -37.00 -27.26
N ASN A 3 -26.69 -36.18 -26.35
CA ASN A 3 -26.74 -34.73 -26.52
C ASN A 3 -25.59 -34.13 -25.71
N ASP A 4 -24.44 -33.93 -26.33
CA ASP A 4 -23.28 -33.25 -25.78
C ASP A 4 -23.59 -31.76 -25.57
N GLY A 5 -23.97 -31.44 -24.34
CA GLY A 5 -24.13 -30.07 -23.85
C GLY A 5 -22.79 -29.37 -23.76
N ASN A 6 -22.44 -28.60 -24.76
CA ASN A 6 -21.25 -27.75 -24.86
C ASN A 6 -21.33 -26.59 -23.82
N LEU A 7 -20.77 -26.80 -22.65
CA LEU A 7 -20.55 -25.78 -21.62
C LEU A 7 -19.47 -24.81 -22.11
N ARG A 8 -19.87 -23.77 -22.84
CA ARG A 8 -19.03 -22.62 -23.14
C ARG A 8 -18.78 -21.86 -21.82
N SER A 9 -17.61 -22.08 -21.23
CA SER A 9 -17.10 -21.24 -20.17
C SER A 9 -16.89 -19.83 -20.74
N SER A 10 -17.79 -18.92 -20.40
CA SER A 10 -17.64 -17.51 -20.72
C SER A 10 -16.49 -16.96 -19.85
N HIS A 11 -15.27 -16.99 -20.37
CA HIS A 11 -14.22 -16.10 -19.89
C HIS A 11 -14.70 -14.65 -20.12
N ARG A 12 -15.27 -14.05 -19.09
CA ARG A 12 -15.48 -12.60 -19.04
C ARG A 12 -14.09 -11.97 -19.12
N GLU A 13 -13.71 -11.51 -20.31
CA GLU A 13 -12.57 -10.62 -20.46
C GLU A 13 -12.77 -9.48 -19.46
N MET A 14 -11.94 -9.42 -18.43
CA MET A 14 -11.91 -8.31 -17.50
C MET A 14 -11.46 -7.08 -18.30
N SER A 15 -12.41 -6.26 -18.71
CA SER A 15 -12.13 -5.02 -19.39
C SER A 15 -11.25 -4.15 -18.50
N GLN A 16 -10.03 -3.88 -18.94
CA GLN A 16 -9.12 -3.01 -18.19
C GLN A 16 -9.75 -1.62 -18.04
N LEU A 17 -9.79 -1.11 -16.83
CA LEU A 17 -10.27 0.23 -16.53
C LEU A 17 -9.43 1.28 -17.27
N LYS A 18 -10.02 1.97 -18.24
CA LYS A 18 -9.35 3.01 -19.03
C LYS A 18 -9.45 4.37 -18.35
N LEU A 19 -8.67 4.59 -17.31
CA LEU A 19 -8.51 5.91 -16.71
C LEU A 19 -7.53 6.76 -17.54
N LYS A 20 -7.89 8.01 -17.80
CA LYS A 20 -7.00 8.94 -18.48
C LYS A 20 -6.04 9.57 -17.47
N HIS A 21 -4.74 9.41 -17.70
CA HIS A 21 -3.74 10.10 -16.90
C HIS A 21 -3.85 11.62 -17.06
N ALA A 22 -3.57 12.34 -15.99
CA ALA A 22 -3.42 13.78 -16.05
C ALA A 22 -2.21 14.16 -16.93
N SER A 23 -2.25 15.34 -17.54
CA SER A 23 -1.06 15.93 -18.17
C SER A 23 -0.01 16.24 -17.09
N SER A 24 1.25 16.37 -17.48
CA SER A 24 2.33 16.73 -16.56
C SER A 24 2.01 18.01 -15.78
N SER A 25 1.57 19.06 -16.49
CA SER A 25 1.21 20.34 -15.88
C SER A 25 0.06 20.23 -14.85
N LEU A 26 -0.95 19.42 -15.16
CA LEU A 26 -2.05 19.16 -14.21
C LEU A 26 -1.57 18.32 -13.03
N HIS A 27 -0.73 17.32 -13.29
CA HIS A 27 -0.13 16.53 -12.22
C HIS A 27 0.68 17.42 -11.25
N ASP A 28 1.55 18.28 -11.77
CA ASP A 28 2.37 19.19 -10.96
C ASP A 28 1.51 20.16 -10.14
N LEU A 29 0.46 20.71 -10.74
CA LEU A 29 -0.51 21.57 -10.05
C LEU A 29 -1.18 20.81 -8.88
N ILE A 30 -1.61 19.58 -9.11
CA ILE A 30 -2.23 18.74 -8.08
C ILE A 30 -1.23 18.40 -6.96
N GLN A 31 0.02 18.04 -7.31
CA GLN A 31 1.05 17.78 -6.31
C GLN A 31 1.34 19.01 -5.47
N GLN A 32 1.49 20.19 -6.08
CA GLN A 32 1.68 21.45 -5.37
C GLN A 32 0.50 21.75 -4.44
N PHE A 33 -0.74 21.53 -4.89
CA PHE A 33 -1.91 21.70 -4.05
C PHE A 33 -1.89 20.77 -2.84
N VAL A 34 -1.62 19.47 -3.05
CA VAL A 34 -1.51 18.48 -1.98
C VAL A 34 -0.38 18.84 -1.02
N GLU A 35 0.82 19.13 -1.50
CA GLU A 35 1.97 19.51 -0.67
C GLU A 35 1.71 20.76 0.16
N THR A 36 1.03 21.76 -0.41
CA THR A 36 0.71 23.00 0.29
C THR A 36 -0.34 22.81 1.38
N ARG A 37 -1.39 22.00 1.08
CA ARG A 37 -2.54 21.84 1.97
C ARG A 37 -2.39 20.69 2.95
N VAL A 38 -1.57 19.70 2.62
CA VAL A 38 -1.42 18.45 3.38
C VAL A 38 0.01 18.32 3.91
N LYS A 39 0.64 19.45 4.28
CA LYS A 39 1.98 19.48 4.88
C LYS A 39 2.07 18.53 6.08
N ASP A 40 3.20 17.83 6.19
CA ASP A 40 3.58 16.95 7.31
C ASP A 40 2.70 15.72 7.53
N CYS A 41 2.09 15.24 6.48
CA CYS A 41 1.23 14.07 6.60
C CYS A 41 1.97 12.77 6.33
N CYS A 42 2.49 12.16 7.38
CA CYS A 42 2.46 10.70 7.46
C CYS A 42 0.99 10.29 7.61
N ILE A 43 0.26 10.32 6.50
CA ILE A 43 -1.20 10.18 6.46
C ILE A 43 -1.62 8.79 6.90
N ARG A 44 -0.79 7.78 6.62
CA ARG A 44 -1.06 6.38 6.94
C ARG A 44 0.13 5.76 7.66
N GLN A 45 -0.04 5.49 8.93
CA GLN A 45 0.94 4.78 9.73
C GLN A 45 0.51 3.31 9.88
N ARG A 46 1.40 2.38 9.52
CA ARG A 46 1.17 0.96 9.79
C ARG A 46 1.22 0.71 11.28
N LEU A 47 0.18 0.05 11.80
CA LEU A 47 0.18 -0.41 13.18
C LEU A 47 0.84 -1.79 13.25
N GLN A 48 1.86 -1.88 14.05
CA GLN A 48 2.51 -3.13 14.42
C GLN A 48 2.05 -3.65 15.79
N THR A 49 1.18 -2.91 16.47
CA THR A 49 0.82 -3.12 17.86
C THR A 49 -0.50 -3.88 17.96
N ASP A 50 -0.63 -4.63 19.04
CA ASP A 50 -1.81 -5.31 19.50
C ASP A 50 -3.07 -4.41 19.42
N LYS A 51 -4.14 -4.93 18.85
CA LYS A 51 -5.44 -4.27 18.70
C LYS A 51 -5.96 -3.70 20.03
N GLU A 52 -5.73 -4.39 21.14
CA GLU A 52 -6.19 -3.98 22.46
C GLU A 52 -5.59 -2.64 22.94
N THR A 53 -4.33 -2.40 22.62
CA THR A 53 -3.65 -1.16 23.02
C THR A 53 -4.23 0.06 22.27
N ILE A 54 -4.74 -0.13 21.06
CA ILE A 54 -5.34 0.93 20.25
C ILE A 54 -6.74 1.26 20.77
N VAL A 55 -7.54 0.26 21.10
CA VAL A 55 -8.88 0.43 21.66
C VAL A 55 -8.85 1.25 22.95
N LYS A 56 -7.81 1.06 23.75
CA LYS A 56 -7.64 1.80 25.02
C LYS A 56 -7.24 3.27 24.84
N ARG A 57 -6.80 3.68 23.66
CA ARG A 57 -6.21 5.01 23.40
C ARG A 57 -7.16 6.04 22.79
N GLY A 58 -8.35 5.67 22.37
CA GLY A 58 -9.28 6.65 21.80
C GLY A 58 -10.44 6.03 21.04
N THR A 59 -11.34 6.89 20.58
CA THR A 59 -12.46 6.50 19.74
C THR A 59 -12.01 6.45 18.28
N PHE A 60 -12.15 5.29 17.66
CA PHE A 60 -11.80 5.06 16.27
C PHE A 60 -12.99 4.50 15.49
N TYR A 61 -13.04 4.90 14.23
CA TYR A 61 -13.85 4.25 13.23
C TYR A 61 -13.00 3.38 12.33
N VAL A 62 -13.56 2.30 11.84
CA VAL A 62 -12.86 1.32 11.02
C VAL A 62 -13.49 1.24 9.65
N LEU A 63 -12.63 1.27 8.63
CA LEU A 63 -12.95 0.89 7.26
C LEU A 63 -12.24 -0.41 6.94
N GLU A 64 -13.02 -1.44 6.67
CA GLU A 64 -12.52 -2.73 6.19
C GLU A 64 -12.28 -2.65 4.68
N ASN A 65 -11.14 -3.15 4.22
CA ASN A 65 -10.79 -3.28 2.82
C ASN A 65 -10.66 -4.76 2.48
N GLU A 66 -11.46 -5.23 1.55
CA GLU A 66 -11.48 -6.63 1.08
C GLU A 66 -10.37 -6.89 0.05
N SER A 67 -9.86 -5.84 -0.58
CA SER A 67 -8.90 -5.92 -1.69
C SER A 67 -7.71 -4.96 -1.53
N LYS A 68 -6.72 -5.10 -2.41
CA LYS A 68 -5.55 -4.20 -2.52
C LYS A 68 -5.90 -2.90 -3.25
N ALA A 69 -6.90 -2.18 -2.78
CA ALA A 69 -7.30 -0.91 -3.36
C ALA A 69 -6.30 0.23 -3.06
N GLU A 70 -6.25 1.24 -3.91
CA GLU A 70 -5.33 2.37 -3.80
C GLU A 70 -6.01 3.56 -3.10
N PRO A 71 -5.55 3.95 -1.90
CA PRO A 71 -6.03 5.17 -1.24
C PRO A 71 -5.45 6.40 -1.91
N GLY A 72 -6.25 7.47 -1.96
CA GLY A 72 -5.86 8.71 -2.63
C GLY A 72 -6.73 9.88 -2.23
N PHE A 73 -6.52 10.96 -2.97
CA PHE A 73 -7.28 12.19 -2.87
C PHE A 73 -8.11 12.39 -4.13
N LEU A 74 -9.40 12.63 -3.98
CA LEU A 74 -10.26 13.13 -5.03
C LEU A 74 -10.35 14.65 -4.88
N ILE A 75 -9.90 15.39 -5.89
CA ILE A 75 -9.65 16.83 -5.81
C ILE A 75 -10.45 17.56 -6.87
N PHE A 76 -11.05 18.69 -6.48
CA PHE A 76 -11.80 19.59 -7.33
C PHE A 76 -11.19 20.99 -7.21
N LEU A 77 -10.52 21.47 -8.29
CA LEU A 77 -9.90 22.80 -8.34
C LEU A 77 -10.59 23.70 -9.38
N PRO A 78 -10.53 25.03 -9.20
CA PRO A 78 -11.07 25.98 -10.16
C PRO A 78 -10.51 25.76 -11.58
N GLY A 79 -11.42 25.66 -12.56
CA GLY A 79 -11.04 25.52 -13.96
C GLY A 79 -10.37 24.20 -14.34
N GLN A 80 -10.30 23.22 -13.41
CA GLN A 80 -9.71 21.92 -13.67
C GLN A 80 -10.76 20.80 -13.64
N PRO A 81 -10.53 19.68 -14.36
CA PRO A 81 -11.36 18.51 -14.23
C PRO A 81 -11.19 17.93 -12.80
N ALA A 82 -12.16 17.14 -12.34
CA ALA A 82 -11.97 16.34 -11.15
C ALA A 82 -10.78 15.39 -11.33
N VAL A 83 -9.96 15.24 -10.30
CA VAL A 83 -8.72 14.46 -10.34
C VAL A 83 -8.62 13.53 -9.16
N PHE A 84 -8.25 12.28 -9.39
CA PHE A 84 -7.85 11.36 -8.34
C PHE A 84 -6.33 11.18 -8.36
N THR A 85 -5.67 11.38 -7.23
CA THR A 85 -4.22 11.16 -7.07
C THR A 85 -3.94 10.24 -5.89
N THR A 86 -3.00 9.29 -6.05
CA THR A 86 -2.66 8.35 -4.96
C THR A 86 -1.85 9.02 -3.86
N MET A 87 -1.95 8.49 -2.62
CA MET A 87 -1.18 8.97 -1.46
C MET A 87 0.26 8.46 -1.44
N ARG A 88 0.94 8.30 -2.58
CA ARG A 88 2.28 7.68 -2.66
C ARG A 88 3.44 8.68 -2.75
N GLY A 89 3.25 9.92 -2.35
CA GLY A 89 4.29 10.96 -2.42
C GLY A 89 4.79 11.20 -3.86
N LYS A 90 6.09 11.27 -4.08
CA LYS A 90 6.69 11.55 -5.41
C LYS A 90 6.36 10.52 -6.50
N ALA A 91 5.97 9.32 -6.13
CA ALA A 91 5.54 8.27 -7.06
C ALA A 91 4.01 8.23 -7.24
N SER A 92 3.30 9.32 -6.91
CA SER A 92 1.85 9.37 -7.03
C SER A 92 1.43 9.33 -8.50
N ALA A 93 0.42 8.51 -8.78
CA ALA A 93 -0.24 8.53 -10.08
C ALA A 93 -1.50 9.40 -10.00
N THR A 94 -1.74 10.17 -11.06
CA THR A 94 -2.84 11.14 -11.14
C THR A 94 -3.71 10.85 -12.35
N TRP A 95 -5.01 10.69 -12.14
CA TRP A 95 -5.99 10.41 -13.19
C TRP A 95 -7.08 11.47 -13.22
N MET A 96 -7.48 11.86 -14.43
CA MET A 96 -8.64 12.71 -14.63
C MET A 96 -9.91 11.87 -14.46
N MET A 97 -10.81 12.35 -13.62
CA MET A 97 -12.10 11.73 -13.35
C MET A 97 -13.21 12.51 -14.03
N ARG A 98 -13.98 11.85 -14.90
CA ARG A 98 -15.14 12.48 -15.51
C ARG A 98 -16.34 12.33 -14.59
N MET A 99 -16.63 13.37 -13.81
CA MET A 99 -17.72 13.38 -12.85
C MET A 99 -18.68 14.54 -13.12
N ARG A 100 -19.97 14.30 -12.92
CA ARG A 100 -20.96 15.39 -12.84
C ARG A 100 -20.99 15.91 -11.42
N VAL A 101 -20.36 17.04 -11.21
CA VAL A 101 -20.28 17.67 -9.90
C VAL A 101 -20.67 19.14 -9.98
N ASP A 102 -21.15 19.68 -8.87
CA ASP A 102 -21.40 21.11 -8.74
C ASP A 102 -20.08 21.89 -8.84
N VAL A 103 -20.04 22.86 -9.74
CA VAL A 103 -18.84 23.70 -9.97
C VAL A 103 -18.39 24.45 -8.69
N ARG A 104 -19.33 24.70 -7.77
CA ARG A 104 -19.05 25.33 -6.48
C ARG A 104 -18.15 24.52 -5.56
N LEU A 105 -17.90 23.24 -5.85
CA LEU A 105 -16.88 22.46 -5.12
C LEU A 105 -15.46 23.01 -5.33
N ALA A 106 -15.23 23.72 -6.42
CA ALA A 106 -13.94 24.33 -6.70
C ALA A 106 -13.77 25.74 -6.10
N GLU A 107 -14.82 26.34 -5.51
CA GLU A 107 -14.77 27.64 -4.86
C GLU A 107 -13.79 27.66 -3.67
N GLY A 108 -13.36 28.86 -3.26
CA GLY A 108 -12.49 29.06 -2.10
C GLY A 108 -11.10 28.44 -2.22
N GLY A 109 -10.72 27.94 -3.40
CA GLY A 109 -9.43 27.29 -3.62
C GLY A 109 -9.51 25.76 -3.68
N GLY A 110 -10.74 25.20 -3.73
CA GLY A 110 -10.98 23.80 -4.04
C GLY A 110 -11.48 22.93 -2.89
N THR A 111 -11.86 21.73 -3.25
CA THR A 111 -12.34 20.67 -2.32
C THR A 111 -11.45 19.43 -2.47
N MET A 112 -11.15 18.78 -1.35
CA MET A 112 -10.38 17.54 -1.29
C MET A 112 -11.10 16.50 -0.44
N LEU A 113 -11.42 15.37 -1.05
CA LEU A 113 -11.95 14.20 -0.37
C LEU A 113 -10.87 13.12 -0.28
N ILE A 114 -10.95 12.29 0.75
CA ILE A 114 -10.25 11.03 0.80
C ILE A 114 -11.12 9.99 0.10
N ALA A 115 -10.52 9.26 -0.82
CA ALA A 115 -11.18 8.17 -1.52
C ALA A 115 -10.22 7.00 -1.74
N THR A 116 -10.77 5.81 -1.90
CA THR A 116 -10.02 4.61 -2.25
C THR A 116 -10.51 4.11 -3.60
N LEU A 117 -9.58 3.89 -4.53
CA LEU A 117 -9.84 3.38 -5.88
C LEU A 117 -9.43 1.92 -5.99
N ASP A 118 -10.37 1.04 -6.25
CA ASP A 118 -10.11 -0.33 -6.66
C ASP A 118 -10.23 -0.46 -8.19
N LYS A 119 -9.08 -0.64 -8.83
CA LYS A 119 -9.00 -0.77 -10.29
C LYS A 119 -9.43 -2.15 -10.79
N ILE A 120 -9.40 -3.15 -9.91
CA ILE A 120 -9.78 -4.52 -10.25
C ILE A 120 -11.29 -4.66 -10.22
N GLN A 121 -11.91 -4.13 -9.16
CA GLN A 121 -13.37 -4.17 -9.00
C GLN A 121 -14.09 -3.00 -9.66
N HIS A 122 -13.36 -2.04 -10.24
CA HIS A 122 -13.91 -0.81 -10.83
C HIS A 122 -14.79 -0.04 -9.83
N THR A 123 -14.31 0.11 -8.61
CA THR A 123 -15.03 0.84 -7.57
C THR A 123 -14.21 2.00 -7.00
N MET A 124 -14.89 3.08 -6.64
CA MET A 124 -14.32 4.19 -5.88
C MET A 124 -15.17 4.42 -4.64
N ARG A 125 -14.54 4.38 -3.48
CA ARG A 125 -15.19 4.59 -2.19
C ARG A 125 -14.78 5.94 -1.62
N PHE A 126 -15.76 6.84 -1.41
CA PHE A 126 -15.55 8.11 -0.73
C PHE A 126 -15.54 7.90 0.79
N GLU A 127 -14.53 8.39 1.49
CA GLU A 127 -14.27 8.04 2.88
C GLU A 127 -14.33 9.21 3.86
N ASP A 128 -13.86 10.39 3.42
CA ASP A 128 -13.70 11.55 4.31
C ASP A 128 -13.63 12.84 3.49
N VAL A 129 -13.83 13.99 4.13
CA VAL A 129 -13.62 15.31 3.53
C VAL A 129 -12.58 16.07 4.35
N TRP A 130 -11.47 16.44 3.71
CA TRP A 130 -10.38 17.13 4.39
C TRP A 130 -10.39 18.63 4.12
N ILE A 131 -10.76 19.01 2.91
CA ILE A 131 -10.92 20.42 2.53
C ILE A 131 -12.28 20.55 1.85
N TRP A 132 -13.06 21.53 2.25
CA TRP A 132 -14.36 21.84 1.68
C TRP A 132 -14.41 23.28 1.23
N LYS A 133 -14.41 23.53 -0.09
CA LYS A 133 -14.44 24.87 -0.68
C LYS A 133 -13.39 25.81 -0.05
N GLY A 134 -12.16 25.32 0.09
CA GLY A 134 -11.04 26.02 0.67
C GLY A 134 -10.95 25.97 2.20
N GLU A 135 -12.01 25.63 2.92
CA GLU A 135 -11.99 25.44 4.37
C GLU A 135 -11.27 24.13 4.76
N GLU A 136 -10.29 24.22 5.64
CA GLU A 136 -9.60 23.07 6.21
C GLU A 136 -10.47 22.41 7.28
N LEU A 137 -10.94 21.19 7.02
CA LEU A 137 -11.80 20.45 7.95
C LEU A 137 -11.02 19.40 8.77
N ALA A 138 -9.99 18.80 8.18
CA ALA A 138 -9.32 17.64 8.80
C ALA A 138 -8.72 17.97 10.16
N THR A 139 -8.17 19.17 10.34
CA THR A 139 -7.54 19.62 11.58
C THR A 139 -8.47 20.36 12.54
N CYS A 140 -9.65 20.81 12.05
CA CYS A 140 -10.59 21.64 12.81
C CYS A 140 -11.85 20.90 13.23
N LYS A 141 -12.24 19.83 12.52
CA LYS A 141 -13.51 19.10 12.73
C LYS A 141 -13.24 17.65 13.12
N THR A 142 -14.13 17.10 13.94
CA THR A 142 -14.12 15.66 14.23
C THR A 142 -14.48 14.85 12.99
N TYR A 143 -14.18 13.56 12.98
CA TYR A 143 -14.51 12.69 11.85
C TYR A 143 -16.05 12.65 11.61
N SER A 144 -16.84 12.54 12.67
CA SER A 144 -18.31 12.56 12.57
C SER A 144 -18.82 13.86 11.94
N GLN A 145 -18.23 15.01 12.27
CA GLN A 145 -18.57 16.29 11.65
C GLN A 145 -18.20 16.32 10.17
N ARG A 146 -17.01 15.80 9.80
CA ARG A 146 -16.57 15.74 8.39
C ARG A 146 -17.45 14.81 7.54
N ARG A 147 -17.99 13.76 8.14
CA ARG A 147 -18.95 12.90 7.45
C ARG A 147 -20.24 13.61 7.02
N GLN A 148 -20.63 14.67 7.70
CA GLN A 148 -21.78 15.47 7.26
C GLN A 148 -21.49 16.17 5.93
N TYR A 149 -20.26 16.69 5.74
CA TYR A 149 -19.82 17.26 4.45
C TYR A 149 -19.75 16.20 3.35
N LEU A 150 -19.36 14.99 3.69
CA LEU A 150 -19.37 13.87 2.74
C LEU A 150 -20.82 13.53 2.30
N LYS A 151 -21.77 13.57 3.22
CA LYS A 151 -23.18 13.40 2.91
C LYS A 151 -23.67 14.53 2.01
N ASP A 152 -23.34 15.78 2.32
CA ASP A 152 -23.69 16.94 1.49
C ASP A 152 -23.09 16.84 0.08
N PHE A 153 -21.84 16.34 -0.04
CA PHE A 153 -21.23 16.06 -1.34
C PHE A 153 -22.08 15.08 -2.16
N VAL A 154 -22.44 13.96 -1.58
CA VAL A 154 -23.16 12.88 -2.28
C VAL A 154 -24.59 13.28 -2.62
N GLU A 155 -25.29 13.98 -1.72
CA GLU A 155 -26.70 14.32 -1.89
C GLU A 155 -26.93 15.58 -2.75
N LYS A 156 -25.98 16.55 -2.70
CA LYS A 156 -26.20 17.89 -3.27
C LYS A 156 -25.24 18.28 -4.38
N CYS A 157 -24.02 17.71 -4.36
CA CYS A 157 -22.94 18.19 -5.21
C CYS A 157 -22.51 17.21 -6.28
N TRP A 158 -22.92 15.96 -6.21
CA TRP A 158 -22.52 14.92 -7.15
C TRP A 158 -23.74 14.21 -7.73
N THR A 159 -23.70 13.97 -9.05
CA THR A 159 -24.70 13.14 -9.75
C THR A 159 -24.00 11.88 -10.25
N PRO A 160 -24.36 10.70 -9.76
CA PRO A 160 -23.79 9.44 -10.22
C PRO A 160 -23.99 9.21 -11.71
N ASP A 161 -22.91 8.99 -12.44
CA ASP A 161 -22.96 8.58 -13.85
C ASP A 161 -21.76 7.63 -14.14
N PRO A 162 -21.95 6.32 -13.96
CA PRO A 162 -20.88 5.33 -14.19
C PRO A 162 -20.33 5.34 -15.60
N ARG A 163 -21.15 5.75 -16.60
CA ARG A 163 -20.71 5.81 -18.01
C ARG A 163 -19.64 6.89 -18.21
N LEU A 164 -19.80 8.03 -17.56
CA LEU A 164 -18.79 9.11 -17.61
C LEU A 164 -17.50 8.69 -16.91
N MET A 165 -17.60 7.93 -15.84
CA MET A 165 -16.46 7.48 -15.03
C MET A 165 -15.76 6.24 -15.59
N GLY A 166 -16.04 5.83 -16.84
CA GLY A 166 -15.39 4.68 -17.45
C GLY A 166 -15.76 3.35 -16.85
N GLY A 167 -16.96 3.25 -16.25
CA GLY A 167 -17.45 2.03 -15.58
C GLY A 167 -17.15 1.96 -14.09
N ILE A 168 -16.56 3.00 -13.50
CA ILE A 168 -16.34 3.04 -12.05
C ILE A 168 -17.67 3.27 -11.33
N THR A 169 -17.97 2.37 -10.39
CA THR A 169 -19.08 2.52 -9.45
C THR A 169 -18.57 3.23 -8.19
N CYS A 170 -19.22 4.34 -7.82
CA CYS A 170 -18.89 5.06 -6.60
C CYS A 170 -19.78 4.66 -5.44
N THR A 171 -19.18 4.50 -4.28
CA THR A 171 -19.84 4.19 -3.01
C THR A 171 -19.36 5.14 -1.92
N VAL A 172 -20.14 5.26 -0.86
CA VAL A 172 -19.75 5.99 0.35
C VAL A 172 -19.31 4.99 1.39
N ALA A 173 -18.20 5.27 2.04
CA ALA A 173 -17.73 4.44 3.14
C ALA A 173 -18.75 4.39 4.28
N ASN A 174 -18.98 3.22 4.80
CA ASN A 174 -19.76 3.00 6.02
C ASN A 174 -18.84 2.53 7.15
N PRO A 175 -18.16 3.47 7.84
CA PRO A 175 -17.25 3.12 8.90
C PRO A 175 -18.01 2.59 10.12
N LYS A 176 -17.44 1.55 10.71
CA LYS A 176 -17.98 0.91 11.91
C LYS A 176 -17.18 1.36 13.14
N PRO A 177 -17.77 1.44 14.33
CA PRO A 177 -17.00 1.61 15.56
C PRO A 177 -15.99 0.47 15.73
N LEU A 178 -14.78 0.76 16.20
CA LEU A 178 -13.74 -0.25 16.35
C LEU A 178 -14.18 -1.43 17.20
N ALA A 179 -14.95 -1.18 18.28
CA ALA A 179 -15.46 -2.23 19.16
C ALA A 179 -16.33 -3.28 18.44
N SER A 180 -16.98 -2.91 17.33
CA SER A 180 -17.85 -3.83 16.57
C SER A 180 -17.11 -4.67 15.52
N VAL A 181 -15.81 -4.45 15.34
CA VAL A 181 -15.01 -5.04 14.25
C VAL A 181 -13.85 -5.89 14.77
N LEU A 182 -13.62 -5.89 16.09
CA LEU A 182 -12.47 -6.60 16.69
C LEU A 182 -12.43 -8.09 16.37
N ASP A 183 -13.59 -8.70 16.21
CA ASP A 183 -13.74 -10.14 15.96
C ASP A 183 -13.95 -10.47 14.47
N SER A 184 -13.91 -9.46 13.60
CA SER A 184 -14.08 -9.68 12.15
C SER A 184 -12.82 -10.26 11.53
N ASP A 185 -12.97 -11.38 10.82
CA ASP A 185 -11.88 -12.03 10.12
C ASP A 185 -11.87 -11.84 8.58
N ASN A 186 -12.90 -11.20 8.05
CA ASN A 186 -13.11 -11.06 6.60
C ASN A 186 -12.60 -9.73 6.02
N PHE A 187 -11.34 -9.36 6.30
CA PHE A 187 -10.74 -8.18 5.69
C PHE A 187 -9.31 -8.48 5.21
N HIS A 188 -8.89 -7.81 4.16
CA HIS A 188 -7.48 -7.77 3.73
C HIS A 188 -6.69 -6.75 4.54
N SER A 189 -7.24 -5.57 4.71
CA SER A 189 -6.67 -4.53 5.56
C SER A 189 -7.77 -3.73 6.26
N MET A 190 -7.42 -3.15 7.39
CA MET A 190 -8.30 -2.34 8.20
C MET A 190 -7.70 -0.94 8.30
N GLU A 191 -8.48 0.10 8.03
CA GLU A 191 -8.06 1.46 8.23
C GLU A 191 -8.79 2.06 9.44
N LEU A 192 -8.01 2.58 10.39
CA LEU A 192 -8.53 3.18 11.62
C LEU A 192 -8.46 4.69 11.49
N ILE A 193 -9.61 5.33 11.64
CA ILE A 193 -9.79 6.76 11.54
C ILE A 193 -10.12 7.31 12.93
N PRO A 194 -9.26 8.16 13.52
CA PRO A 194 -9.57 8.78 14.81
C PRO A 194 -10.80 9.68 14.70
N GLU A 195 -11.65 9.67 15.71
CA GLU A 195 -12.76 10.64 15.84
C GLU A 195 -12.24 12.06 16.02
N LEU A 196 -11.14 12.23 16.75
CA LEU A 196 -10.54 13.54 17.02
C LEU A 196 -10.04 14.21 15.72
N PRO A 197 -10.07 15.56 15.67
CA PRO A 197 -9.48 16.31 14.57
C PRO A 197 -8.03 15.89 14.31
N GLY A 198 -7.65 15.78 13.05
CA GLY A 198 -6.32 15.38 12.64
C GLY A 198 -6.32 14.65 11.31
N ARG A 199 -5.15 14.54 10.73
CA ARG A 199 -4.94 13.90 9.42
C ARG A 199 -4.33 12.51 9.52
N ARG A 200 -3.99 12.06 10.73
CA ARG A 200 -3.41 10.72 10.95
C ARG A 200 -4.49 9.68 10.77
N ARG A 201 -4.16 8.67 9.97
CA ARG A 201 -4.89 7.41 9.87
C ARG A 201 -3.95 6.29 10.18
N PHE A 202 -4.45 5.25 10.80
CA PHE A 202 -3.66 4.06 11.04
C PHE A 202 -4.19 2.95 10.15
N TRP A 203 -3.33 2.10 9.67
CA TRP A 203 -3.75 0.95 8.91
C TRP A 203 -3.16 -0.32 9.47
N PHE A 204 -3.94 -1.35 9.41
CA PHE A 204 -3.61 -2.69 9.88
C PHE A 204 -3.77 -3.64 8.70
N LEU A 205 -2.74 -4.43 8.44
CA LEU A 205 -2.78 -5.48 7.42
C LEU A 205 -2.97 -6.80 8.15
N LYS A 206 -3.94 -7.60 7.71
CA LYS A 206 -4.05 -8.97 8.18
C LYS A 206 -2.81 -9.71 7.67
N GLU A 207 -2.04 -10.29 8.56
CA GLU A 207 -0.94 -11.16 8.17
C GLU A 207 -1.55 -12.37 7.44
N GLU A 208 -1.24 -12.52 6.17
CA GLU A 208 -1.54 -13.77 5.48
C GLU A 208 -0.86 -14.87 6.30
N PRO A 209 -1.59 -15.95 6.69
CA PRO A 209 -0.94 -17.07 7.34
C PRO A 209 0.23 -17.48 6.46
N VAL A 210 1.43 -17.35 6.99
CA VAL A 210 2.64 -17.82 6.31
C VAL A 210 2.32 -19.25 5.93
N ALA A 211 2.24 -19.52 4.62
CA ALA A 211 1.98 -20.87 4.14
C ALA A 211 2.95 -21.79 4.90
N PRO A 212 2.48 -22.87 5.52
CA PRO A 212 3.34 -23.70 6.35
C PRO A 212 4.56 -24.05 5.51
N VAL A 213 5.72 -23.48 5.91
CA VAL A 213 6.99 -23.87 5.34
C VAL A 213 7.03 -25.37 5.56
N TYR A 214 6.99 -26.14 4.45
CA TYR A 214 7.05 -27.58 4.47
C TYR A 214 8.30 -27.97 5.28
N GLN A 215 8.10 -28.20 6.57
CA GLN A 215 9.12 -28.75 7.43
C GLN A 215 9.28 -30.19 7.00
N ALA A 216 10.35 -30.46 6.28
CA ALA A 216 10.79 -31.84 6.06
C ALA A 216 10.83 -32.52 7.45
N PRO A 217 10.34 -33.79 7.57
CA PRO A 217 10.24 -34.46 8.83
C PRO A 217 11.59 -34.45 9.52
N ALA A 218 11.62 -33.89 10.75
CA ALA A 218 12.81 -33.78 11.56
C ALA A 218 13.40 -35.17 11.83
N PRO A 219 14.70 -35.42 11.61
CA PRO A 219 15.35 -36.60 12.16
C PRO A 219 15.39 -36.45 13.68
N ALA A 220 14.98 -37.53 14.35
CA ALA A 220 14.88 -37.62 15.79
C ALA A 220 16.18 -37.26 16.53
N ALA A 221 16.02 -36.42 17.54
CA ALA A 221 16.81 -36.17 18.74
C ALA A 221 18.34 -36.42 18.69
N LEU A 222 19.06 -35.30 18.98
CA LEU A 222 20.14 -35.35 19.97
C LEU A 222 20.47 -33.93 20.46
N SER A 223 20.28 -33.75 21.75
CA SER A 223 20.69 -32.58 22.52
C SER A 223 22.21 -32.48 22.62
N VAL A 224 22.83 -31.49 21.96
CA VAL A 224 24.18 -31.01 22.36
C VAL A 224 24.43 -29.61 21.79
N GLN A 225 24.67 -28.67 22.71
CA GLN A 225 25.50 -27.47 22.64
C GLN A 225 25.08 -26.25 21.81
N LYS A 226 24.90 -25.19 22.56
CA LYS A 226 24.57 -23.82 22.15
C LYS A 226 25.63 -23.11 21.31
N GLU A 227 26.80 -23.70 21.11
CA GLU A 227 27.90 -23.09 20.32
C GLU A 227 27.95 -23.52 18.86
N MET A 228 27.25 -24.59 18.44
CA MET A 228 27.20 -25.01 17.04
C MET A 228 26.15 -24.29 16.21
N VAL A 229 25.22 -23.54 16.79
CA VAL A 229 24.12 -22.87 16.07
C VAL A 229 24.61 -21.66 15.27
N ALA A 230 25.72 -21.04 15.65
CA ALA A 230 26.27 -19.89 14.92
C ALA A 230 26.93 -20.26 13.58
N GLN A 231 27.34 -21.51 13.38
CA GLN A 231 27.96 -21.97 12.12
C GLN A 231 26.94 -22.53 11.12
N ALA A 232 25.76 -22.95 11.56
CA ALA A 232 24.75 -23.57 10.70
C ALA A 232 24.04 -22.58 9.75
N ASN A 233 24.14 -21.28 10.02
CA ASN A 233 23.46 -20.24 9.23
C ASN A 233 24.37 -19.58 8.17
N ARG A 234 25.64 -19.97 8.08
CA ARG A 234 26.62 -19.40 7.13
C ARG A 234 26.87 -20.37 6.00
N MET A 235 26.90 -19.84 4.78
CA MET A 235 27.21 -20.61 3.59
C MET A 235 28.16 -19.87 2.66
N ASN A 236 29.03 -20.62 1.96
CA ASN A 236 29.86 -20.10 0.90
C ASN A 236 29.01 -20.04 -0.39
N VAL A 237 28.96 -18.88 -1.01
CA VAL A 237 28.20 -18.62 -2.24
C VAL A 237 28.95 -17.66 -3.15
N TYR A 238 28.51 -17.52 -4.37
CA TYR A 238 29.00 -16.50 -5.29
C TYR A 238 28.01 -15.34 -5.35
N ALA A 239 28.52 -14.11 -5.27
CA ALA A 239 27.77 -12.88 -5.41
C ALA A 239 28.06 -12.22 -6.76
N VAL A 240 27.01 -11.73 -7.42
CA VAL A 240 27.09 -10.93 -8.65
C VAL A 240 26.44 -9.59 -8.38
N ALA A 241 27.19 -8.51 -8.60
CA ALA A 241 26.69 -7.15 -8.36
C ALA A 241 25.54 -6.79 -9.30
N LEU A 242 24.51 -6.13 -8.78
CA LEU A 242 23.43 -5.55 -9.56
C LEU A 242 23.83 -4.12 -9.98
N GLU A 243 23.90 -3.85 -11.29
CA GLU A 243 24.29 -2.53 -11.81
C GLU A 243 23.36 -1.38 -11.38
N SER A 244 22.09 -1.69 -11.13
CA SER A 244 21.08 -0.71 -10.77
C SER A 244 20.96 -0.41 -9.28
N LEU A 245 21.54 -1.24 -8.41
CA LEU A 245 21.39 -1.13 -6.94
C LEU A 245 22.74 -1.27 -6.26
N PRO A 246 23.30 -0.19 -5.69
CA PRO A 246 24.56 -0.28 -4.96
C PRO A 246 24.41 -1.18 -3.73
N ASP A 247 25.44 -1.98 -3.47
CA ASP A 247 25.54 -2.89 -2.32
C ASP A 247 24.48 -4.01 -2.25
N VAL A 248 23.85 -4.31 -3.39
CA VAL A 248 22.91 -5.44 -3.57
C VAL A 248 23.47 -6.40 -4.60
N TYR A 249 23.42 -7.69 -4.27
CA TYR A 249 24.03 -8.76 -5.05
C TYR A 249 23.04 -9.91 -5.23
N ASP A 250 23.02 -10.51 -6.42
CA ASP A 250 22.37 -11.81 -6.64
C ASP A 250 23.32 -12.91 -6.18
N LEU A 251 22.85 -13.81 -5.32
CA LEU A 251 23.62 -14.95 -4.80
C LEU A 251 23.39 -16.21 -5.61
N PHE A 252 24.46 -16.96 -5.84
CA PHE A 252 24.47 -18.24 -6.55
C PHE A 252 25.20 -19.30 -5.74
N LEU A 253 24.69 -20.51 -5.75
CA LEU A 253 25.39 -21.68 -5.22
C LEU A 253 26.62 -22.03 -6.10
N GLU A 254 27.50 -22.88 -5.61
CA GLU A 254 28.68 -23.35 -6.35
C GLU A 254 28.34 -23.98 -7.70
N ASN A 255 27.23 -24.67 -7.78
CA ASN A 255 26.75 -25.27 -9.02
C ASN A 255 26.12 -24.25 -10.01
N GLY A 256 26.11 -22.97 -9.68
CA GLY A 256 25.55 -21.90 -10.50
C GLY A 256 24.03 -21.70 -10.35
N THR A 257 23.36 -22.44 -9.47
CA THR A 257 21.93 -22.27 -9.21
C THR A 257 21.70 -20.94 -8.50
N PRO A 258 20.75 -20.09 -8.97
CA PRO A 258 20.42 -18.85 -8.28
C PRO A 258 19.76 -19.15 -6.92
N LEU A 259 20.20 -18.44 -5.88
CA LEU A 259 19.69 -18.61 -4.52
C LEU A 259 18.70 -17.51 -4.16
N CYS A 260 19.16 -16.26 -4.06
CA CYS A 260 18.34 -15.10 -3.70
C CYS A 260 19.13 -13.80 -3.85
N ARG A 261 18.52 -12.67 -3.49
CA ARG A 261 19.21 -11.39 -3.33
C ARG A 261 19.67 -11.18 -1.91
N ALA A 262 20.87 -10.61 -1.76
CA ALA A 262 21.43 -10.21 -0.49
C ALA A 262 22.01 -8.79 -0.55
N ALA A 263 22.01 -8.11 0.59
CA ALA A 263 22.62 -6.80 0.74
C ALA A 263 23.87 -6.88 1.63
N VAL A 264 24.74 -5.89 1.48
CA VAL A 264 25.90 -5.67 2.36
C VAL A 264 25.56 -4.50 3.29
N GLN A 265 25.61 -4.73 4.61
CA GLN A 265 25.33 -3.67 5.59
C GLN A 265 26.61 -3.02 6.14
N GLN A 266 27.73 -3.72 6.09
CA GLN A 266 29.01 -3.23 6.61
C GLN A 266 29.76 -2.40 5.56
N LEU A 267 30.06 -1.15 5.88
CA LEU A 267 30.75 -0.22 4.97
C LEU A 267 32.09 -0.74 4.47
N ALA A 268 32.89 -1.35 5.35
CA ALA A 268 34.20 -1.92 4.98
C ALA A 268 34.05 -3.05 3.96
N LEU A 269 33.05 -3.90 4.12
CA LEU A 269 32.76 -5.00 3.20
C LEU A 269 32.21 -4.49 1.87
N SER A 270 31.34 -3.48 1.92
CA SER A 270 30.84 -2.78 0.73
C SER A 270 32.01 -2.23 -0.10
N GLN A 271 32.96 -1.55 0.53
CA GLN A 271 34.17 -1.02 -0.14
C GLN A 271 35.04 -2.12 -0.76
N GLN A 272 35.17 -3.28 -0.11
CA GLN A 272 35.91 -4.41 -0.64
C GLN A 272 35.27 -5.06 -1.87
N LEU A 273 33.93 -5.02 -1.93
CA LEU A 273 33.16 -5.63 -3.02
C LEU A 273 32.94 -4.68 -4.20
N ARG A 274 32.89 -3.37 -3.94
CA ARG A 274 32.78 -2.34 -4.98
C ARG A 274 33.96 -2.40 -5.93
N GLY A 275 33.69 -2.45 -7.22
CA GLY A 275 34.71 -2.52 -8.26
C GLY A 275 35.12 -3.93 -8.67
N LYS A 276 34.74 -4.97 -7.94
CA LYS A 276 34.92 -6.35 -8.39
C LYS A 276 33.84 -6.71 -9.41
N LYS A 277 34.26 -7.26 -10.55
CA LYS A 277 33.34 -7.69 -11.63
C LYS A 277 33.22 -9.21 -11.65
N GLY A 278 32.05 -9.70 -12.05
CA GLY A 278 31.80 -11.14 -12.19
C GLY A 278 31.37 -11.82 -10.89
N LYS A 279 31.60 -13.13 -10.80
CA LYS A 279 31.23 -13.94 -9.64
C LYS A 279 32.28 -13.78 -8.54
N ILE A 280 31.88 -13.23 -7.42
CA ILE A 280 32.74 -12.96 -6.26
C ILE A 280 32.41 -14.00 -5.18
N PRO A 281 33.38 -14.81 -4.69
CA PRO A 281 33.14 -15.70 -3.57
C PRO A 281 32.88 -14.89 -2.30
N VAL A 282 31.79 -15.20 -1.58
CA VAL A 282 31.39 -14.52 -0.35
C VAL A 282 30.79 -15.52 0.65
N ILE A 283 30.81 -15.12 1.91
CA ILE A 283 30.08 -15.84 2.97
C ILE A 283 28.76 -15.10 3.22
N ALA A 284 27.65 -15.78 3.01
CA ALA A 284 26.32 -15.28 3.31
C ALA A 284 25.76 -15.93 4.57
N GLU A 285 25.09 -15.15 5.39
CA GLU A 285 24.46 -15.56 6.65
C GLU A 285 22.95 -15.30 6.58
N TRP A 286 22.15 -16.30 6.93
CA TRP A 286 20.71 -16.14 7.00
C TRP A 286 20.32 -15.33 8.23
N LYS A 287 19.63 -14.22 8.02
CA LYS A 287 19.08 -13.36 9.08
C LYS A 287 17.58 -13.62 9.22
N ALA A 288 17.21 -14.41 10.22
CA ALA A 288 15.82 -14.80 10.45
C ALA A 288 14.90 -13.59 10.72
N GLU A 289 15.41 -12.56 11.38
CA GLU A 289 14.68 -11.31 11.66
C GLU A 289 14.27 -10.54 10.40
N PHE A 290 15.01 -10.71 9.29
CA PHE A 290 14.74 -10.06 8.02
C PHE A 290 14.25 -11.02 6.94
N GLY A 291 14.20 -12.32 7.21
CA GLY A 291 13.81 -13.36 6.25
C GLY A 291 14.66 -13.37 4.98
N ARG A 292 15.96 -13.03 5.07
CA ARG A 292 16.89 -12.93 3.93
C ARG A 292 18.33 -13.21 4.31
N TYR A 293 19.15 -13.47 3.29
CA TYR A 293 20.60 -13.55 3.44
C TYR A 293 21.25 -12.17 3.47
N GLU A 294 22.31 -12.05 4.26
CA GLU A 294 23.22 -10.91 4.32
C GLU A 294 24.64 -11.39 3.98
N ILE A 295 25.37 -10.64 3.17
CA ILE A 295 26.78 -10.92 2.93
C ILE A 295 27.59 -10.40 4.12
N VAL A 296 28.27 -11.31 4.83
CA VAL A 296 28.97 -11.00 6.09
C VAL A 296 30.48 -11.03 5.97
N ALA A 297 31.04 -11.69 4.96
CA ALA A 297 32.47 -11.72 4.74
C ALA A 297 32.85 -12.10 3.28
N VAL A 298 34.07 -11.82 2.90
CA VAL A 298 34.74 -12.40 1.73
C VAL A 298 35.70 -13.46 2.27
N PRO A 299 35.69 -14.71 1.74
CA PRO A 299 36.67 -15.73 2.14
C PRO A 299 38.09 -15.22 1.97
N VAL A 300 38.94 -15.43 2.98
CA VAL A 300 40.36 -15.16 2.88
C VAL A 300 40.92 -16.29 2.03
N ALA A 301 41.59 -15.96 0.92
CA ALA A 301 42.20 -16.91 0.02
C ALA A 301 43.43 -17.59 0.66
#